data_8cdd74cf3409dd1130d6f9dcdea2bc10
#
_entry.id   8cdd74cf3409dd1130d6f9dcdea2bc10
#
_cell.length_a   1.000
_cell.length_b   1.000
_cell.length_c   1.000
_cell.angle_alpha   90.00
_cell.angle_beta   90.00
_cell.angle_gamma   90.00
#
_symmetry.space_group_name_H-M   'P 1'
#
loop_
_entity.id
_entity.type
_entity.pdbx_description
1 polymer ?
#
loop_
_entity_poly.entity_id
_entity_poly.type
_entity_poly.pdbx_seq_one_letter_code
_entity_poly.pdbx_strand_id
1 'polypeptide(L)'
;MAKLIMACDAPELALLKAGPARFGDLEVEIQRVPPRERHKRMAESQAFDICEFSLVDYLNGFERGLPFTAFPTFPHRIFRHRDIWVASASGIKEPKELSGKRVGIQSWTNSASVWQRGLLAQDYGVDLTSIEWVAESAAHGAKWARITAKPRERSLDQMLASSDIDALMLPRPPELPPDEMARIARLFPNFSAVEQEYRARSGIFPIMHVMVVKNELLQSNPGIAKIVSHGVQAALDTFMDRKRLASAPSMIWPDLNWQEQEKFLGPYPWPAGVEANRKELDVLIGYGAEQGILSRRIAPEELFGTKA
;
A
#
# COMPACT_ATOMS: atom_id res chain seq x y z
N MET A 1 -0.17 17.18 29.28
CA MET A 1 0.74 16.60 28.24
C MET A 1 0.55 17.39 26.97
N ALA A 2 1.59 17.55 26.12
CA ALA A 2 1.43 18.18 24.82
C ALA A 2 0.51 17.29 23.98
N LYS A 3 -0.37 17.92 23.19
CA LYS A 3 -1.28 17.26 22.28
C LYS A 3 -0.48 16.59 21.15
N LEU A 4 -0.61 15.28 20.96
CA LEU A 4 0.09 14.52 19.92
C LEU A 4 -0.53 14.77 18.56
N ILE A 5 0.29 14.77 17.51
CA ILE A 5 -0.17 14.91 16.12
C ILE A 5 -0.14 13.53 15.44
N MET A 6 -1.30 13.07 14.99
CA MET A 6 -1.42 11.84 14.19
C MET A 6 -1.87 12.16 12.77
N ALA A 7 -1.10 11.71 11.78
CA ALA A 7 -1.48 11.83 10.37
C ALA A 7 -1.95 10.49 9.80
N CYS A 8 -3.12 10.49 9.16
CA CYS A 8 -3.68 9.33 8.46
C CYS A 8 -4.59 9.78 7.33
N ASP A 9 -4.90 8.87 6.39
CA ASP A 9 -5.87 9.13 5.32
C ASP A 9 -6.48 7.86 4.70
N ALA A 10 -6.17 6.67 5.24
CA ALA A 10 -6.78 5.44 4.74
C ALA A 10 -8.31 5.54 4.77
N PRO A 11 -9.01 5.07 3.72
CA PRO A 11 -10.48 5.06 3.70
C PRO A 11 -11.09 4.33 4.88
N GLU A 12 -10.45 3.28 5.36
CA GLU A 12 -10.85 2.47 6.51
C GLU A 12 -10.79 3.27 7.82
N LEU A 13 -9.96 4.30 7.87
CA LEU A 13 -9.83 5.24 8.99
C LEU A 13 -10.71 6.48 8.83
N ALA A 14 -11.71 6.45 7.96
CA ALA A 14 -12.60 7.61 7.70
C ALA A 14 -13.35 8.11 8.94
N LEU A 15 -13.50 7.28 9.96
CA LEU A 15 -14.10 7.68 11.24
C LEU A 15 -13.16 8.50 12.13
N LEU A 16 -11.86 8.44 11.91
CA LEU A 16 -10.88 9.34 12.52
C LEU A 16 -10.89 10.66 11.74
N LYS A 17 -11.87 11.50 12.02
CA LYS A 17 -12.02 12.82 11.40
C LYS A 17 -10.88 13.73 11.80
N ALA A 18 -10.53 14.70 10.94
CA ALA A 18 -9.60 15.75 11.29
C ALA A 18 -10.06 16.50 12.55
N GLY A 19 -9.12 16.82 13.43
CA GLY A 19 -9.38 17.50 14.70
C GLY A 19 -9.03 16.67 15.94
N PRO A 20 -9.49 17.10 17.12
CA PRO A 20 -9.16 16.44 18.38
C PRO A 20 -9.81 15.06 18.49
N ALA A 21 -9.04 14.08 18.97
CA ALA A 21 -9.48 12.73 19.28
C ALA A 21 -8.83 12.25 20.60
N ARG A 22 -9.35 11.16 21.17
CA ARG A 22 -8.78 10.50 22.35
C ARG A 22 -8.56 9.02 22.08
N PHE A 23 -7.37 8.55 22.45
CA PHE A 23 -7.01 7.13 22.49
C PHE A 23 -6.64 6.79 23.94
N GLY A 24 -7.58 6.21 24.70
CA GLY A 24 -7.43 6.12 26.15
C GLY A 24 -7.24 7.51 26.76
N ASP A 25 -6.14 7.70 27.50
CA ASP A 25 -5.79 8.97 28.12
C ASP A 25 -4.98 9.93 27.22
N LEU A 26 -4.63 9.50 26.00
CA LEU A 26 -3.88 10.33 25.05
C LEU A 26 -4.82 11.28 24.31
N GLU A 27 -4.46 12.58 24.32
CA GLU A 27 -5.06 13.59 23.45
C GLU A 27 -4.29 13.65 22.13
N VAL A 28 -5.00 13.48 21.04
CA VAL A 28 -4.43 13.37 19.70
C VAL A 28 -5.13 14.36 18.76
N GLU A 29 -4.36 15.11 17.99
CA GLU A 29 -4.87 15.89 16.86
C GLU A 29 -4.74 15.07 15.59
N ILE A 30 -5.87 14.69 15.01
CA ILE A 30 -5.91 13.94 13.75
C ILE A 30 -5.77 14.91 12.57
N GLN A 31 -4.79 14.67 11.72
CA GLN A 31 -4.61 15.35 10.44
C GLN A 31 -4.87 14.38 9.28
N ARG A 32 -5.85 14.71 8.41
CA ARG A 32 -6.10 13.98 7.17
C ARG A 32 -5.14 14.52 6.12
N VAL A 33 -4.09 13.77 5.84
CA VAL A 33 -3.02 14.16 4.91
C VAL A 33 -2.88 13.09 3.84
N PRO A 34 -2.96 13.44 2.53
CA PRO A 34 -2.82 12.49 1.44
C PRO A 34 -1.53 11.64 1.52
N PRO A 35 -1.54 10.38 1.10
CA PRO A 35 -0.45 9.44 1.33
C PRO A 35 0.93 9.95 0.87
N ARG A 36 1.02 10.50 -0.35
CA ARG A 36 2.29 10.98 -0.92
C ARG A 36 2.92 12.09 -0.07
N GLU A 37 2.11 13.06 0.34
CA GLU A 37 2.57 14.18 1.20
C GLU A 37 2.91 13.67 2.60
N ARG A 38 2.04 12.85 3.19
CA ARG A 38 2.20 12.30 4.53
C ARG A 38 3.48 11.51 4.67
N HIS A 39 3.72 10.57 3.76
CA HIS A 39 4.92 9.72 3.79
C HIS A 39 6.19 10.57 3.61
N LYS A 40 6.18 11.52 2.68
CA LYS A 40 7.31 12.45 2.48
C LYS A 40 7.61 13.26 3.74
N ARG A 41 6.60 13.92 4.32
CA ARG A 41 6.77 14.75 5.53
C ARG A 41 7.22 13.93 6.73
N MET A 42 6.74 12.69 6.89
CA MET A 42 7.20 11.81 7.96
C MET A 42 8.65 11.38 7.76
N ALA A 43 9.04 10.99 6.55
CA ALA A 43 10.40 10.52 6.24
C ALA A 43 11.45 11.64 6.32
N GLU A 44 11.13 12.84 5.82
CA GLU A 44 12.10 13.93 5.70
C GLU A 44 12.22 14.78 6.96
N SER A 45 11.12 15.03 7.66
CA SER A 45 11.07 16.00 8.78
C SER A 45 10.40 15.47 10.03
N GLN A 46 9.94 14.21 10.06
CA GLN A 46 9.21 13.64 11.20
C GLN A 46 8.07 14.56 11.67
N ALA A 47 7.31 15.09 10.70
CA ALA A 47 6.32 16.13 10.94
C ALA A 47 5.16 15.71 11.88
N PHE A 48 5.01 14.40 12.13
CA PHE A 48 3.91 13.83 12.92
C PHE A 48 4.47 12.93 14.04
N ASP A 49 3.82 12.92 15.18
CA ASP A 49 4.18 12.05 16.31
C ASP A 49 3.81 10.60 16.03
N ILE A 50 2.65 10.40 15.37
CA ILE A 50 2.11 9.11 14.93
C ILE A 50 1.70 9.27 13.46
N CYS A 51 1.99 8.26 12.66
CA CYS A 51 1.70 8.36 11.23
C CYS A 51 1.28 7.01 10.63
N GLU A 52 0.26 7.02 9.79
CA GLU A 52 0.01 5.95 8.84
C GLU A 52 1.05 6.07 7.72
N PHE A 53 1.90 5.06 7.55
CA PHE A 53 3.08 5.10 6.67
C PHE A 53 3.10 3.94 5.68
N SER A 54 3.77 4.12 4.53
CA SER A 54 3.99 3.04 3.57
C SER A 54 4.81 1.92 4.21
N LEU A 55 4.31 0.69 4.20
CA LEU A 55 5.03 -0.44 4.80
C LEU A 55 6.35 -0.72 4.06
N VAL A 56 6.39 -0.60 2.73
CA VAL A 56 7.62 -0.83 1.97
C VAL A 56 8.62 0.33 2.10
N ASP A 57 8.16 1.57 2.20
CA ASP A 57 9.09 2.68 2.52
C ASP A 57 9.68 2.52 3.92
N TYR A 58 8.90 1.97 4.87
CA TYR A 58 9.43 1.58 6.18
C TYR A 58 10.48 0.47 6.07
N LEU A 59 10.21 -0.61 5.32
CA LEU A 59 11.19 -1.68 5.04
C LEU A 59 12.48 -1.12 4.43
N ASN A 60 12.35 -0.26 3.42
CA ASN A 60 13.49 0.35 2.74
C ASN A 60 14.37 1.23 3.66
N GLY A 61 13.76 1.83 4.69
CA GLY A 61 14.50 2.63 5.69
C GLY A 61 14.97 1.85 6.90
N PHE A 62 14.40 0.68 7.15
CA PHE A 62 14.58 -0.08 8.39
C PHE A 62 16.06 -0.39 8.71
N GLU A 63 16.81 -0.93 7.76
CA GLU A 63 18.22 -1.29 7.97
C GLU A 63 19.13 -0.07 8.16
N ARG A 64 18.69 1.13 7.77
CA ARG A 64 19.42 2.39 7.94
C ARG A 64 19.12 3.10 9.27
N GLY A 65 18.19 2.56 10.06
CA GLY A 65 17.75 3.17 11.30
C GLY A 65 16.86 4.40 11.07
N LEU A 66 15.56 4.20 11.10
CA LEU A 66 14.59 5.29 11.01
C LEU A 66 14.41 5.95 12.39
N PRO A 67 14.12 7.26 12.44
CA PRO A 67 13.84 7.98 13.68
C PRO A 67 12.43 7.71 14.24
N PHE A 68 11.74 6.72 13.67
CA PHE A 68 10.42 6.23 14.09
C PHE A 68 10.36 4.71 13.93
N THR A 69 9.50 4.10 14.72
CA THR A 69 9.32 2.64 14.77
C THR A 69 7.90 2.27 14.39
N ALA A 70 7.74 1.24 13.56
CA ALA A 70 6.43 0.68 13.25
C ALA A 70 5.90 -0.16 14.42
N PHE A 71 4.59 -0.22 14.55
CA PHE A 71 3.89 -1.19 15.38
C PHE A 71 2.84 -1.94 14.53
N PRO A 72 2.53 -3.20 14.85
CA PRO A 72 1.85 -4.11 13.93
C PRO A 72 0.34 -3.81 13.85
N THR A 73 0.00 -2.64 13.34
CA THR A 73 -1.34 -2.15 13.03
C THR A 73 -1.37 -1.72 11.57
N PHE A 74 -2.23 -2.36 10.76
CA PHE A 74 -2.22 -2.29 9.31
C PHE A 74 -3.54 -1.73 8.78
N PRO A 75 -3.73 -0.41 8.78
CA PRO A 75 -5.03 0.21 8.50
C PRO A 75 -5.46 0.14 7.04
N HIS A 76 -4.54 -0.07 6.10
CA HIS A 76 -4.84 -0.07 4.67
C HIS A 76 -4.33 -1.33 3.98
N ARG A 77 -5.27 -2.05 3.32
CA ARG A 77 -5.03 -3.25 2.51
C ARG A 77 -5.82 -3.17 1.23
N ILE A 78 -5.25 -3.64 0.13
CA ILE A 78 -5.95 -3.67 -1.16
C ILE A 78 -5.24 -4.62 -2.12
N PHE A 79 -5.99 -5.36 -2.92
CA PHE A 79 -5.45 -6.14 -4.03
C PHE A 79 -4.97 -5.23 -5.15
N ARG A 80 -3.99 -5.71 -5.94
CA ARG A 80 -3.28 -4.87 -6.91
C ARG A 80 -3.33 -5.34 -8.35
N HIS A 81 -4.03 -6.42 -8.66
CA HIS A 81 -4.25 -6.83 -10.05
C HIS A 81 -5.04 -5.77 -10.82
N ARG A 82 -6.04 -5.14 -10.19
CA ARG A 82 -6.87 -4.08 -10.76
C ARG A 82 -6.11 -2.85 -11.24
N ASP A 83 -4.92 -2.62 -10.68
CA ASP A 83 -4.14 -1.39 -10.88
C ASP A 83 -2.97 -1.59 -11.86
N ILE A 84 -3.01 -2.65 -12.68
CA ILE A 84 -2.07 -2.89 -13.78
C ILE A 84 -2.78 -2.60 -15.09
N TRP A 85 -2.25 -1.61 -15.82
CA TRP A 85 -2.82 -1.09 -17.05
C TRP A 85 -1.87 -1.29 -18.22
N VAL A 86 -2.39 -1.42 -19.42
CA VAL A 86 -1.62 -1.60 -20.66
C VAL A 86 -2.10 -0.62 -21.74
N ALA A 87 -1.20 -0.14 -22.55
CA ALA A 87 -1.54 0.60 -23.75
C ALA A 87 -2.23 -0.36 -24.75
N SER A 88 -3.40 0.00 -25.30
CA SER A 88 -4.12 -0.86 -26.25
C SER A 88 -3.27 -1.19 -27.47
N ALA A 89 -2.40 -0.27 -27.89
CA ALA A 89 -1.48 -0.47 -29.02
C ALA A 89 -0.30 -1.42 -28.71
N SER A 90 -0.01 -1.71 -27.41
CA SER A 90 1.08 -2.63 -27.03
C SER A 90 0.83 -4.08 -27.41
N GLY A 91 -0.45 -4.43 -27.63
CA GLY A 91 -0.88 -5.79 -27.93
C GLY A 91 -0.81 -6.76 -26.75
N ILE A 92 -0.42 -6.31 -25.56
CA ILE A 92 -0.32 -7.12 -24.34
C ILE A 92 -1.72 -7.57 -23.90
N LYS A 93 -1.91 -8.88 -23.77
CA LYS A 93 -3.15 -9.52 -23.32
C LYS A 93 -2.96 -10.35 -22.06
N GLU A 94 -1.75 -10.86 -21.85
CA GLU A 94 -1.41 -11.74 -20.74
C GLU A 94 -0.21 -11.18 -19.94
N PRO A 95 -0.16 -11.41 -18.61
CA PRO A 95 0.91 -10.88 -17.76
C PRO A 95 2.32 -11.24 -18.23
N LYS A 96 2.54 -12.44 -18.72
CA LYS A 96 3.85 -12.91 -19.18
C LYS A 96 4.43 -12.08 -20.33
N GLU A 97 3.57 -11.44 -21.11
CA GLU A 97 3.97 -10.57 -22.24
C GLU A 97 4.55 -9.21 -21.78
N LEU A 98 4.51 -8.92 -20.46
CA LEU A 98 5.23 -7.78 -19.88
C LEU A 98 6.75 -7.94 -19.93
N SER A 99 7.27 -9.17 -20.06
CA SER A 99 8.71 -9.42 -20.19
C SER A 99 9.27 -8.69 -21.42
N GLY A 100 10.36 -7.92 -21.22
CA GLY A 100 10.99 -7.11 -22.27
C GLY A 100 10.27 -5.80 -22.61
N LYS A 101 9.21 -5.43 -21.91
CA LYS A 101 8.42 -4.21 -22.14
C LYS A 101 8.87 -3.03 -21.30
N ARG A 102 8.42 -1.83 -21.68
CA ARG A 102 8.58 -0.60 -20.91
C ARG A 102 7.42 -0.45 -19.94
N VAL A 103 7.69 -0.52 -18.64
CA VAL A 103 6.66 -0.50 -17.62
C VAL A 103 6.84 0.71 -16.69
N GLY A 104 5.82 1.56 -16.63
CA GLY A 104 5.77 2.71 -15.74
C GLY A 104 5.45 2.31 -14.31
N ILE A 105 6.14 2.91 -13.34
CA ILE A 105 5.88 2.77 -11.90
C ILE A 105 6.04 4.12 -11.20
N GLN A 106 5.30 4.35 -10.12
CA GLN A 106 5.47 5.59 -9.34
C GLN A 106 6.87 5.66 -8.70
N SER A 107 7.27 4.61 -7.99
CA SER A 107 8.61 4.46 -7.42
C SER A 107 8.93 2.99 -7.19
N TRP A 108 10.21 2.68 -7.01
CA TRP A 108 10.64 1.31 -6.75
C TRP A 108 10.16 0.78 -5.40
N THR A 109 10.14 1.63 -4.37
CA THR A 109 9.81 1.28 -2.98
C THR A 109 8.33 1.48 -2.62
N ASN A 110 7.47 1.85 -3.57
CA ASN A 110 6.04 1.94 -3.32
C ASN A 110 5.44 0.57 -3.01
N SER A 111 4.65 0.43 -1.93
CA SER A 111 4.07 -0.85 -1.53
C SER A 111 3.26 -1.52 -2.63
N ALA A 112 2.47 -0.75 -3.38
CA ALA A 112 1.70 -1.29 -4.51
C ALA A 112 2.61 -1.90 -5.57
N SER A 113 3.67 -1.18 -5.98
CA SER A 113 4.60 -1.64 -7.01
C SER A 113 5.38 -2.89 -6.58
N VAL A 114 5.73 -3.00 -5.29
CA VAL A 114 6.41 -4.20 -4.77
C VAL A 114 5.51 -5.41 -4.79
N TRP A 115 4.25 -5.27 -4.35
CA TRP A 115 3.26 -6.33 -4.46
C TRP A 115 2.98 -6.72 -5.92
N GLN A 116 2.81 -5.74 -6.82
CA GLN A 116 2.56 -5.98 -8.24
C GLN A 116 3.72 -6.74 -8.88
N ARG A 117 4.97 -6.32 -8.65
CA ARG A 117 6.15 -7.04 -9.17
C ARG A 117 6.25 -8.45 -8.61
N GLY A 118 6.05 -8.61 -7.29
CA GLY A 118 6.11 -9.91 -6.64
C GLY A 118 5.09 -10.90 -7.22
N LEU A 119 3.80 -10.48 -7.29
CA LEU A 119 2.77 -11.33 -7.85
C LEU A 119 2.98 -11.64 -9.35
N LEU A 120 3.44 -10.66 -10.15
CA LEU A 120 3.72 -10.87 -11.57
C LEU A 120 4.84 -11.91 -11.78
N ALA A 121 5.89 -11.85 -10.96
CA ALA A 121 6.96 -12.83 -11.05
C ALA A 121 6.54 -14.22 -10.56
N GLN A 122 5.92 -14.30 -9.38
CA GLN A 122 5.63 -15.59 -8.73
C GLN A 122 4.42 -16.30 -9.32
N ASP A 123 3.35 -15.57 -9.60
CA ASP A 123 2.09 -16.17 -10.05
C ASP A 123 1.96 -16.26 -11.57
N TYR A 124 2.63 -15.36 -12.30
CA TYR A 124 2.50 -15.27 -13.75
C TYR A 124 3.80 -15.49 -14.53
N GLY A 125 4.91 -15.74 -13.82
CA GLY A 125 6.20 -16.05 -14.45
C GLY A 125 6.77 -14.92 -15.31
N VAL A 126 6.49 -13.66 -14.94
CA VAL A 126 7.07 -12.49 -15.62
C VAL A 126 8.53 -12.36 -15.27
N ASP A 127 9.40 -12.26 -16.27
CA ASP A 127 10.82 -11.93 -16.05
C ASP A 127 10.99 -10.44 -15.80
N LEU A 128 11.03 -10.07 -14.52
CA LEU A 128 11.20 -8.68 -14.10
C LEU A 128 12.56 -8.08 -14.51
N THR A 129 13.59 -8.91 -14.76
CA THR A 129 14.93 -8.45 -15.13
C THR A 129 15.00 -7.98 -16.58
N SER A 130 14.08 -8.46 -17.42
CA SER A 130 13.96 -8.07 -18.83
C SER A 130 13.21 -6.76 -19.03
N ILE A 131 12.44 -6.30 -18.04
CA ILE A 131 11.60 -5.11 -18.12
C ILE A 131 12.45 -3.83 -18.06
N GLU A 132 12.09 -2.85 -18.87
CA GLU A 132 12.58 -1.48 -18.79
C GLU A 132 11.63 -0.65 -17.92
N TRP A 133 12.06 -0.36 -16.70
CA TRP A 133 11.25 0.37 -15.73
C TRP A 133 11.36 1.88 -15.95
N VAL A 134 10.22 2.55 -16.03
CA VAL A 134 10.13 4.02 -16.11
C VAL A 134 9.47 4.53 -14.83
N ALA A 135 10.22 5.26 -14.01
CA ALA A 135 9.75 5.73 -12.71
C ALA A 135 9.64 7.26 -12.64
N GLU A 136 8.84 7.79 -11.73
CA GLU A 136 8.80 9.24 -11.47
C GLU A 136 10.17 9.77 -11.01
N SER A 137 10.94 8.93 -10.29
CA SER A 137 12.34 9.19 -9.95
C SER A 137 13.16 7.91 -10.10
N ALA A 138 14.36 7.99 -10.65
CA ALA A 138 15.25 6.85 -10.86
C ALA A 138 15.98 6.38 -9.59
N ALA A 139 15.63 6.89 -8.42
CA ALA A 139 16.31 6.59 -7.17
C ALA A 139 15.99 5.16 -6.67
N HIS A 140 17.05 4.39 -6.39
CA HIS A 140 17.07 3.15 -5.60
C HIS A 140 16.20 2.00 -6.11
N GLY A 141 16.69 1.28 -7.11
CA GLY A 141 16.17 -0.03 -7.52
C GLY A 141 17.12 -1.17 -7.18
N ALA A 142 16.69 -2.40 -7.41
CA ALA A 142 17.55 -3.56 -7.38
C ALA A 142 18.69 -3.43 -8.40
N LYS A 143 19.86 -3.98 -8.10
CA LYS A 143 21.04 -3.93 -9.01
C LYS A 143 20.77 -4.50 -10.41
N TRP A 144 19.82 -5.43 -10.50
CA TRP A 144 19.41 -6.06 -11.75
C TRP A 144 18.36 -5.24 -12.52
N ALA A 145 17.70 -4.26 -11.88
CA ALA A 145 16.61 -3.50 -12.50
C ALA A 145 17.14 -2.37 -13.36
N ARG A 146 16.64 -2.28 -14.59
CA ARG A 146 16.91 -1.17 -15.51
C ARG A 146 15.86 -0.10 -15.30
N ILE A 147 16.20 0.93 -14.51
CA ILE A 147 15.27 2.00 -14.13
C ILE A 147 15.72 3.32 -14.74
N THR A 148 14.82 3.98 -15.44
CA THR A 148 14.98 5.33 -15.96
C THR A 148 13.95 6.27 -15.35
N ALA A 149 14.34 7.55 -15.17
CA ALA A 149 13.38 8.58 -14.78
C ALA A 149 12.51 8.96 -15.97
N LYS A 150 11.21 9.17 -15.74
CA LYS A 150 10.33 9.73 -16.77
C LYS A 150 10.71 11.16 -17.12
N PRO A 151 10.39 11.68 -18.32
CA PRO A 151 10.49 13.11 -18.63
C PRO A 151 9.66 13.95 -17.65
N ARG A 152 10.18 15.14 -17.27
CA ARG A 152 9.53 16.00 -16.26
C ARG A 152 8.15 16.50 -16.70
N GLU A 153 8.02 16.80 -18.00
CA GLU A 153 6.87 17.47 -18.60
C GLU A 153 5.68 16.52 -18.82
N ARG A 154 5.85 15.21 -18.62
CA ARG A 154 4.80 14.21 -18.90
C ARG A 154 4.52 13.35 -17.69
N SER A 155 3.23 13.06 -17.46
CA SER A 155 2.83 12.07 -16.48
C SER A 155 2.99 10.64 -17.02
N LEU A 156 3.10 9.66 -16.13
CA LEU A 156 3.10 8.25 -16.53
C LEU A 156 1.78 7.84 -17.20
N ASP A 157 0.66 8.43 -16.75
CA ASP A 157 -0.66 8.22 -17.36
C ASP A 157 -0.67 8.65 -18.83
N GLN A 158 -0.17 9.85 -19.14
CA GLN A 158 -0.04 10.34 -20.51
C GLN A 158 0.92 9.50 -21.36
N MET A 159 2.03 9.04 -20.76
CA MET A 159 2.98 8.16 -21.46
C MET A 159 2.37 6.81 -21.83
N LEU A 160 1.47 6.27 -20.98
CA LEU A 160 0.72 5.07 -21.31
C LEU A 160 -0.26 5.30 -22.47
N ALA A 161 -1.05 6.38 -22.39
CA ALA A 161 -2.03 6.72 -23.41
C ALA A 161 -1.42 6.98 -24.81
N SER A 162 -0.17 7.50 -24.85
CA SER A 162 0.59 7.74 -26.08
C SER A 162 1.50 6.56 -26.50
N SER A 163 1.49 5.45 -25.74
CA SER A 163 2.32 4.25 -25.99
C SER A 163 3.84 4.50 -25.90
N ASP A 164 4.28 5.52 -25.15
CA ASP A 164 5.71 5.70 -24.81
C ASP A 164 6.15 4.69 -23.73
N ILE A 165 5.20 4.15 -22.97
CA ILE A 165 5.34 2.96 -22.15
C ILE A 165 4.26 1.96 -22.54
N ASP A 166 4.55 0.68 -22.38
CA ASP A 166 3.68 -0.40 -22.83
C ASP A 166 2.67 -0.79 -21.73
N ALA A 167 3.06 -0.62 -20.45
CA ALA A 167 2.22 -0.87 -19.28
C ALA A 167 2.50 0.12 -18.15
N LEU A 168 1.57 0.20 -17.18
CA LEU A 168 1.63 1.10 -16.05
C LEU A 168 1.10 0.43 -14.79
N MET A 169 1.86 0.52 -13.70
CA MET A 169 1.51 0.04 -12.37
C MET A 169 1.49 1.21 -11.39
N LEU A 170 0.29 1.64 -11.00
CA LEU A 170 0.09 2.74 -10.04
C LEU A 170 -0.74 2.25 -8.84
N PRO A 171 -0.71 2.96 -7.71
CA PRO A 171 -1.59 2.68 -6.57
C PRO A 171 -3.02 3.20 -6.75
N ARG A 172 -3.36 3.73 -7.89
CA ARG A 172 -4.64 4.34 -8.29
C ARG A 172 -4.96 4.08 -9.76
N PRO A 173 -6.21 4.22 -10.18
CA PRO A 173 -6.54 4.27 -11.62
C PRO A 173 -5.82 5.44 -12.32
N PRO A 174 -5.54 5.33 -13.62
CA PRO A 174 -5.03 6.45 -14.41
C PRO A 174 -6.01 7.64 -14.42
N GLU A 175 -5.46 8.85 -14.40
CA GLU A 175 -6.19 10.10 -14.46
C GLU A 175 -6.00 10.73 -15.84
N LEU A 176 -6.89 10.40 -16.77
CA LEU A 176 -6.84 10.79 -18.17
C LEU A 176 -8.22 11.29 -18.66
N PRO A 177 -8.26 12.17 -19.68
CA PRO A 177 -9.49 12.47 -20.40
C PRO A 177 -10.14 11.22 -21.02
N PRO A 178 -11.46 11.21 -21.24
CA PRO A 178 -12.17 10.02 -21.75
C PRO A 178 -11.63 9.46 -23.07
N ASP A 179 -11.18 10.30 -23.97
CA ASP A 179 -10.61 9.91 -25.26
C ASP A 179 -9.22 9.24 -25.12
N GLU A 180 -8.43 9.66 -24.14
CA GLU A 180 -7.16 9.02 -23.79
C GLU A 180 -7.39 7.73 -22.99
N MET A 181 -8.36 7.70 -22.08
CA MET A 181 -8.77 6.48 -21.37
C MET A 181 -9.18 5.34 -22.32
N ALA A 182 -9.78 5.66 -23.48
CA ALA A 182 -10.14 4.68 -24.50
C ALA A 182 -8.92 4.00 -25.17
N ARG A 183 -7.71 4.54 -24.99
CA ARG A 183 -6.45 4.00 -25.54
C ARG A 183 -5.73 3.03 -24.62
N ILE A 184 -6.25 2.82 -23.43
CA ILE A 184 -5.66 1.96 -22.42
C ILE A 184 -6.68 0.91 -21.95
N ALA A 185 -6.19 -0.19 -21.40
CA ALA A 185 -7.02 -1.24 -20.83
C ALA A 185 -6.39 -1.80 -19.55
N ARG A 186 -7.18 -2.45 -18.72
CA ARG A 186 -6.64 -3.24 -17.61
C ARG A 186 -6.00 -4.52 -18.14
N LEU A 187 -4.81 -4.87 -17.64
CA LEU A 187 -4.19 -6.16 -17.93
C LEU A 187 -5.07 -7.33 -17.45
N PHE A 188 -5.79 -7.12 -16.35
CA PHE A 188 -6.77 -8.06 -15.81
C PHE A 188 -8.18 -7.48 -15.93
N PRO A 189 -8.87 -7.65 -17.07
CA PRO A 189 -10.22 -7.10 -17.26
C PRO A 189 -11.20 -7.59 -16.19
N ASN A 190 -11.13 -8.87 -15.83
CA ASN A 190 -11.93 -9.52 -14.79
C ASN A 190 -11.19 -9.53 -13.44
N PHE A 191 -10.54 -8.42 -13.06
CA PHE A 191 -9.69 -8.35 -11.87
C PHE A 191 -10.38 -8.85 -10.59
N SER A 192 -11.69 -8.64 -10.46
CA SER A 192 -12.43 -9.12 -9.28
C SER A 192 -12.35 -10.64 -9.13
N ALA A 193 -12.56 -11.40 -10.20
CA ALA A 193 -12.44 -12.86 -10.19
C ALA A 193 -10.98 -13.29 -9.94
N VAL A 194 -10.02 -12.61 -10.57
CA VAL A 194 -8.59 -12.89 -10.39
C VAL A 194 -8.14 -12.64 -8.95
N GLU A 195 -8.60 -11.55 -8.33
CA GLU A 195 -8.28 -11.21 -6.94
C GLU A 195 -8.94 -12.19 -5.94
N GLN A 196 -10.14 -12.68 -6.26
CA GLN A 196 -10.81 -13.74 -5.47
C GLN A 196 -10.05 -15.06 -5.55
N GLU A 197 -9.64 -15.48 -6.74
CA GLU A 197 -8.83 -16.69 -6.93
C GLU A 197 -7.47 -16.58 -6.24
N TYR A 198 -6.78 -15.43 -6.39
CA TYR A 198 -5.53 -15.15 -5.68
C TYR A 198 -5.70 -15.31 -4.17
N ARG A 199 -6.73 -14.70 -3.59
CA ARG A 199 -7.03 -14.80 -2.15
C ARG A 199 -7.33 -16.24 -1.74
N ALA A 200 -8.18 -16.94 -2.49
CA ALA A 200 -8.56 -18.33 -2.18
C ALA A 200 -7.33 -19.26 -2.18
N ARG A 201 -6.43 -19.10 -3.14
CA ARG A 201 -5.22 -19.90 -3.28
C ARG A 201 -4.12 -19.49 -2.28
N SER A 202 -3.88 -18.21 -2.14
CA SER A 202 -2.76 -17.71 -1.33
C SER A 202 -3.15 -17.43 0.12
N GLY A 203 -4.40 -17.15 0.42
CA GLY A 203 -4.85 -16.63 1.72
C GLY A 203 -4.39 -15.20 2.01
N ILE A 204 -3.75 -14.50 1.05
CA ILE A 204 -3.14 -13.18 1.25
C ILE A 204 -4.14 -12.06 0.95
N PHE A 205 -4.20 -11.05 1.84
CA PHE A 205 -4.79 -9.75 1.57
C PHE A 205 -3.71 -8.68 1.69
N PRO A 206 -3.17 -8.14 0.58
CA PRO A 206 -1.95 -7.35 0.56
C PRO A 206 -1.98 -6.11 1.46
N ILE A 207 -1.00 -6.00 2.36
CA ILE A 207 -0.84 -4.86 3.27
C ILE A 207 -0.12 -3.73 2.53
N MET A 208 -0.68 -2.52 2.59
CA MET A 208 -0.08 -1.33 2.00
C MET A 208 0.59 -0.45 3.04
N HIS A 209 -0.10 -0.19 4.16
CA HIS A 209 0.37 0.75 5.18
C HIS A 209 0.48 0.09 6.56
N VAL A 210 1.34 0.69 7.38
CA VAL A 210 1.58 0.36 8.77
C VAL A 210 1.54 1.64 9.61
N MET A 211 1.19 1.53 10.88
CA MET A 211 1.29 2.66 11.80
C MET A 211 2.72 2.76 12.34
N VAL A 212 3.24 3.99 12.42
CA VAL A 212 4.56 4.29 12.99
C VAL A 212 4.44 5.37 14.06
N VAL A 213 5.39 5.37 15.00
CA VAL A 213 5.50 6.35 16.08
C VAL A 213 6.96 6.82 16.22
N LYS A 214 7.18 8.10 16.54
CA LYS A 214 8.53 8.64 16.79
C LYS A 214 9.25 7.86 17.90
N ASN A 215 10.53 7.59 17.72
CA ASN A 215 11.34 6.85 18.71
C ASN A 215 11.43 7.58 20.06
N GLU A 216 11.54 8.91 20.05
CA GLU A 216 11.53 9.71 21.29
C GLU A 216 10.26 9.52 22.11
N LEU A 217 9.12 9.45 21.42
CA LEU A 217 7.83 9.25 22.05
C LEU A 217 7.69 7.83 22.62
N LEU A 218 8.22 6.84 21.90
CA LEU A 218 8.24 5.46 22.36
C LEU A 218 9.14 5.27 23.60
N GLN A 219 10.27 5.99 23.65
CA GLN A 219 11.18 5.99 24.80
C GLN A 219 10.54 6.65 26.04
N SER A 220 9.85 7.77 25.87
CA SER A 220 9.19 8.50 26.96
C SER A 220 7.88 7.86 27.42
N ASN A 221 7.20 7.11 26.54
CA ASN A 221 5.96 6.38 26.81
C ASN A 221 5.95 5.02 26.12
N PRO A 222 6.57 3.98 26.69
CA PRO A 222 6.65 2.66 26.06
C PRO A 222 5.29 2.01 25.71
N GLY A 223 4.21 2.43 26.42
CA GLY A 223 2.85 1.93 26.17
C GLY A 223 2.12 2.58 25.02
N ILE A 224 2.68 3.65 24.42
CA ILE A 224 1.96 4.45 23.42
C ILE A 224 1.53 3.68 22.19
N ALA A 225 2.40 2.80 21.68
CA ALA A 225 2.09 1.97 20.50
C ALA A 225 0.85 1.10 20.74
N LYS A 226 0.73 0.52 21.94
CA LYS A 226 -0.43 -0.31 22.31
C LYS A 226 -1.70 0.53 22.41
N ILE A 227 -1.63 1.72 23.05
CA ILE A 227 -2.78 2.61 23.21
C ILE A 227 -3.27 3.06 21.82
N VAL A 228 -2.36 3.48 20.95
CA VAL A 228 -2.71 3.91 19.57
C VAL A 228 -3.23 2.75 18.75
N SER A 229 -2.62 1.57 18.83
CA SER A 229 -3.10 0.36 18.16
C SER A 229 -4.55 0.03 18.54
N HIS A 230 -4.89 0.07 19.83
CA HIS A 230 -6.25 -0.15 20.29
C HIS A 230 -7.22 0.92 19.75
N GLY A 231 -6.80 2.21 19.76
CA GLY A 231 -7.63 3.30 19.24
C GLY A 231 -7.90 3.18 17.73
N VAL A 232 -6.88 2.83 16.96
CA VAL A 232 -6.99 2.57 15.51
C VAL A 232 -7.87 1.34 15.26
N GLN A 233 -7.67 0.24 16.00
CA GLN A 233 -8.49 -0.97 15.87
C GLN A 233 -9.96 -0.68 16.18
N ALA A 234 -10.26 0.05 17.25
CA ALA A 234 -11.62 0.45 17.59
C ALA A 234 -12.28 1.30 16.49
N ALA A 235 -11.51 2.16 15.81
CA ALA A 235 -12.00 2.92 14.67
C ALA A 235 -12.30 2.02 13.47
N LEU A 236 -11.45 1.04 13.18
CA LEU A 236 -11.67 0.03 12.13
C LEU A 236 -12.89 -0.83 12.41
N ASP A 237 -13.04 -1.33 13.63
CA ASP A 237 -14.18 -2.14 14.05
C ASP A 237 -15.49 -1.35 13.93
N THR A 238 -15.48 -0.09 14.41
CA THR A 238 -16.64 0.80 14.27
C THR A 238 -16.96 1.11 12.80
N PHE A 239 -15.95 1.28 11.96
CA PHE A 239 -16.13 1.46 10.52
C PHE A 239 -16.83 0.24 9.91
N MET A 240 -16.38 -0.97 10.26
CA MET A 240 -16.97 -2.22 9.80
C MET A 240 -18.43 -2.35 10.24
N ASP A 241 -18.74 -2.12 11.52
CA ASP A 241 -20.09 -2.18 12.05
C ASP A 241 -21.02 -1.17 11.38
N ARG A 242 -20.55 0.07 11.16
CA ARG A 242 -21.33 1.08 10.44
C ARG A 242 -21.57 0.71 8.98
N LYS A 243 -20.59 0.08 8.32
CA LYS A 243 -20.76 -0.40 6.94
C LYS A 243 -21.78 -1.53 6.85
N ARG A 244 -21.86 -2.39 7.85
CA ARG A 244 -22.90 -3.44 7.95
C ARG A 244 -24.31 -2.88 8.16
N LEU A 245 -24.42 -1.78 8.94
CA LEU A 245 -25.70 -1.21 9.33
C LEU A 245 -26.20 -0.12 8.37
N ALA A 246 -25.31 0.51 7.62
CA ALA A 246 -25.65 1.64 6.76
C ALA A 246 -25.75 1.18 5.30
N SER A 247 -26.95 1.28 4.73
CA SER A 247 -27.08 1.44 3.30
C SER A 247 -26.28 2.70 2.92
N ALA A 248 -25.21 2.57 2.12
CA ALA A 248 -24.53 3.72 1.55
C ALA A 248 -25.43 4.30 0.46
N PRO A 249 -26.05 5.46 0.66
CA PRO A 249 -27.10 5.97 -0.24
C PRO A 249 -26.59 6.33 -1.65
N SER A 250 -25.26 6.29 -1.84
CA SER A 250 -24.59 6.53 -3.13
C SER A 250 -24.42 5.26 -3.99
N MET A 251 -24.79 4.08 -3.49
CA MET A 251 -24.70 2.81 -4.21
C MET A 251 -26.09 2.22 -4.42
N ILE A 252 -26.33 1.60 -5.58
CA ILE A 252 -27.63 1.00 -5.90
C ILE A 252 -27.92 -0.23 -5.04
N TRP A 253 -26.89 -1.06 -4.76
CA TRP A 253 -27.02 -2.27 -3.97
C TRP A 253 -25.89 -2.37 -2.91
N PRO A 254 -25.86 -1.46 -1.93
CA PRO A 254 -24.77 -1.44 -0.95
C PRO A 254 -24.72 -2.71 -0.10
N ASP A 255 -25.86 -3.27 0.26
CA ASP A 255 -25.95 -4.47 1.11
C ASP A 255 -25.42 -5.71 0.39
N LEU A 256 -25.71 -5.88 -0.91
CA LEU A 256 -25.20 -6.99 -1.70
C LEU A 256 -23.67 -6.90 -1.84
N ASN A 257 -23.17 -5.72 -2.20
CA ASN A 257 -21.71 -5.50 -2.32
C ASN A 257 -21.00 -5.75 -0.99
N TRP A 258 -21.64 -5.36 0.12
CA TRP A 258 -21.09 -5.59 1.45
C TRP A 258 -21.08 -7.07 1.82
N GLN A 259 -22.17 -7.80 1.59
CA GLN A 259 -22.26 -9.24 1.84
C GLN A 259 -21.23 -10.03 1.03
N GLU A 260 -21.02 -9.68 -0.24
CA GLU A 260 -20.00 -10.30 -1.06
C GLU A 260 -18.59 -10.02 -0.52
N GLN A 261 -18.31 -8.79 -0.09
CA GLN A 261 -17.01 -8.44 0.50
C GLN A 261 -16.78 -9.19 1.82
N GLU A 262 -17.80 -9.26 2.69
CA GLU A 262 -17.69 -9.97 3.97
C GLU A 262 -17.52 -11.48 3.76
N LYS A 263 -18.23 -12.08 2.82
CA LYS A 263 -18.06 -13.47 2.42
C LYS A 263 -16.65 -13.75 1.92
N PHE A 264 -16.07 -12.81 1.22
CA PHE A 264 -14.74 -12.93 0.60
C PHE A 264 -13.59 -12.68 1.58
N LEU A 265 -13.66 -11.61 2.39
CA LEU A 265 -12.59 -11.17 3.29
C LEU A 265 -12.78 -11.63 4.74
N GLY A 266 -13.98 -12.07 5.10
CA GLY A 266 -14.37 -12.31 6.47
C GLY A 266 -14.84 -11.03 7.18
N PRO A 267 -15.35 -11.17 8.42
CA PRO A 267 -15.97 -10.06 9.15
C PRO A 267 -15.00 -8.99 9.63
N TYR A 268 -13.71 -9.32 9.82
CA TYR A 268 -12.67 -8.41 10.32
C TYR A 268 -11.39 -8.55 9.49
N PRO A 269 -11.31 -7.94 8.31
CA PRO A 269 -10.19 -8.12 7.38
C PRO A 269 -8.93 -7.33 7.75
N TRP A 270 -8.94 -6.53 8.81
CA TRP A 270 -7.79 -5.73 9.28
C TRP A 270 -7.36 -6.13 10.71
N PRO A 271 -6.93 -7.36 10.96
CA PRO A 271 -6.44 -7.73 12.28
C PRO A 271 -5.11 -7.04 12.58
N ALA A 272 -4.93 -6.62 13.85
CA ALA A 272 -3.64 -6.16 14.35
C ALA A 272 -2.76 -7.34 14.77
N GLY A 273 -1.46 -7.08 14.96
CA GLY A 273 -0.50 -8.05 15.46
C GLY A 273 0.28 -8.77 14.35
N VAL A 274 1.48 -9.25 14.70
CA VAL A 274 2.38 -9.96 13.76
C VAL A 274 1.80 -11.31 13.37
N GLU A 275 1.36 -12.11 14.34
CA GLU A 275 0.88 -13.47 14.09
C GLU A 275 -0.32 -13.52 13.15
N ALA A 276 -1.30 -12.63 13.34
CA ALA A 276 -2.48 -12.56 12.48
C ALA A 276 -2.16 -12.09 11.04
N ASN A 277 -0.97 -11.54 10.83
CA ASN A 277 -0.51 -10.99 9.57
C ASN A 277 0.78 -11.63 9.06
N ARG A 278 1.22 -12.71 9.70
CA ARG A 278 2.50 -13.37 9.44
C ARG A 278 2.71 -13.68 7.97
N LYS A 279 1.71 -14.25 7.34
CA LYS A 279 1.78 -14.67 5.94
C LYS A 279 2.01 -13.52 4.97
N GLU A 280 1.27 -12.45 5.12
CA GLU A 280 1.44 -11.24 4.31
C GLU A 280 2.79 -10.58 4.54
N LEU A 281 3.24 -10.54 5.80
CA LEU A 281 4.53 -9.97 6.17
C LEU A 281 5.69 -10.81 5.60
N ASP A 282 5.66 -12.13 5.75
CA ASP A 282 6.69 -13.04 5.22
C ASP A 282 6.81 -12.92 3.71
N VAL A 283 5.69 -12.85 2.99
CA VAL A 283 5.68 -12.69 1.54
C VAL A 283 6.22 -11.32 1.13
N LEU A 284 5.76 -10.24 1.78
CA LEU A 284 6.23 -8.89 1.46
C LEU A 284 7.71 -8.68 1.77
N ILE A 285 8.20 -9.22 2.88
CA ILE A 285 9.63 -9.23 3.24
C ILE A 285 10.43 -10.01 2.19
N GLY A 286 9.91 -11.16 1.75
CA GLY A 286 10.50 -11.94 0.66
C GLY A 286 10.63 -11.10 -0.62
N TYR A 287 9.55 -10.45 -1.04
CA TYR A 287 9.57 -9.53 -2.18
C TYR A 287 10.54 -8.37 -1.98
N GLY A 288 10.61 -7.83 -0.76
CA GLY A 288 11.56 -6.77 -0.42
C GLY A 288 13.02 -7.20 -0.61
N ALA A 289 13.37 -8.40 -0.19
CA ALA A 289 14.72 -8.96 -0.38
C ALA A 289 15.02 -9.28 -1.86
N GLU A 290 14.11 -9.94 -2.57
CA GLU A 290 14.25 -10.29 -3.99
C GLU A 290 14.36 -9.05 -4.90
N GLN A 291 13.67 -7.97 -4.52
CA GLN A 291 13.64 -6.71 -5.26
C GLN A 291 14.68 -5.70 -4.77
N GLY A 292 15.61 -6.10 -3.91
CA GLY A 292 16.75 -5.29 -3.46
C GLY A 292 16.38 -4.11 -2.54
N ILE A 293 15.23 -4.17 -1.88
CA ILE A 293 14.77 -3.19 -0.89
C ILE A 293 15.38 -3.48 0.48
N LEU A 294 15.48 -4.77 0.82
CA LEU A 294 16.20 -5.28 1.98
C LEU A 294 17.49 -5.96 1.52
N SER A 295 18.55 -5.88 2.32
CA SER A 295 19.81 -6.57 2.05
C SER A 295 19.73 -8.08 2.31
N ARG A 296 18.79 -8.48 3.18
CA ARG A 296 18.51 -9.88 3.57
C ARG A 296 17.02 -10.06 3.88
N ARG A 297 16.58 -11.30 3.90
CA ARG A 297 15.29 -11.63 4.49
C ARG A 297 15.37 -11.50 6.01
N ILE A 298 14.41 -10.79 6.62
CA ILE A 298 14.30 -10.58 8.08
C ILE A 298 13.06 -11.28 8.61
N ALA A 299 13.04 -11.56 9.91
CA ALA A 299 11.83 -12.05 10.57
C ALA A 299 10.82 -10.87 10.74
N PRO A 300 9.51 -11.11 10.59
CA PRO A 300 8.52 -10.05 10.81
C PRO A 300 8.64 -9.33 12.16
N GLU A 301 9.04 -10.05 13.21
CA GLU A 301 9.23 -9.50 14.56
C GLU A 301 10.33 -8.45 14.63
N GLU A 302 11.35 -8.55 13.77
CA GLU A 302 12.44 -7.57 13.73
C GLU A 302 11.94 -6.18 13.32
N LEU A 303 10.85 -6.10 12.52
CA LEU A 303 10.30 -4.83 12.04
C LEU A 303 9.63 -4.00 13.13
N PHE A 304 9.02 -4.66 14.08
CA PHE A 304 8.19 -4.01 15.09
C PHE A 304 8.97 -3.99 16.39
N GLY A 305 9.54 -2.85 16.77
CA GLY A 305 10.37 -2.68 17.98
C GLY A 305 9.83 -3.49 19.13
N THR A 306 10.31 -4.72 19.21
CA THR A 306 9.79 -5.71 20.14
C THR A 306 10.38 -5.52 21.51
N LYS A 307 9.58 -5.13 22.41
CA LYS A 307 9.01 -6.00 23.46
C LYS A 307 7.62 -5.40 23.78
N ALA A 308 6.64 -5.72 22.97
CA ALA A 308 5.25 -5.51 23.34
C ALA A 308 4.61 -6.87 23.59
#